data_3bb5aaf2c46c6a2067a5da6cf7e0d327
#
_entry.id   3bb5aaf2c46c6a2067a5da6cf7e0d327
#
_cell.length_a   1.000
_cell.length_b   1.000
_cell.length_c   1.000
_cell.angle_alpha   90.00
_cell.angle_beta   90.00
_cell.angle_gamma   90.00
#
_symmetry.space_group_name_H-M   'P 1'
#
loop_
_entity.id
_entity.type
_entity.pdbx_description
1 polymer ?
#
loop_
_entity_poly.entity_id
_entity_poly.type
_entity_poly.pdbx_seq_one_letter_code
_entity_poly.pdbx_strand_id
1 'polypeptide(L)'
;MIETYCAAALAAIFGAAVGAAAAAERKAPGTPKAYVVTEVDITGDMAMFQRDYAAHAQATIEPFGGRYLVRGGRSIGIEGEPPKPRIVISVFDSFEQAQAWRRSPEYARIVAVREREATSRQYIVEGLPE
;
A
#
# COMPACT_ATOMS: atom_id res chain seq x y z
N MET A 1 7.14 -61.05 -17.59
CA MET A 1 7.77 -60.41 -17.17
C MET A 1 7.57 -59.12 -17.44
N ILE A 2 7.33 -58.34 -16.85
CA ILE A 2 7.07 -57.19 -17.07
C ILE A 2 7.50 -56.16 -16.25
N GLU A 3 7.95 -55.39 -16.65
CA GLU A 3 8.44 -54.47 -15.97
C GLU A 3 7.74 -53.33 -15.89
N THR A 4 7.47 -52.90 -15.18
CA THR A 4 6.84 -51.92 -14.96
C THR A 4 7.57 -50.85 -14.46
N TYR A 5 7.47 -49.85 -14.92
CA TYR A 5 8.13 -48.83 -14.53
C TYR A 5 7.42 -47.80 -14.10
N CYS A 6 7.50 -47.51 -13.25
CA CYS A 6 7.07 -46.52 -12.65
C CYS A 6 7.78 -45.39 -12.84
N ALA A 7 7.31 -44.56 -13.37
CA ALA A 7 7.93 -43.42 -13.64
C ALA A 7 7.71 -42.55 -12.47
N ALA A 8 8.61 -42.17 -11.97
CA ALA A 8 8.47 -41.42 -10.90
C ALA A 8 8.24 -40.07 -11.32
N ALA A 9 7.41 -39.64 -10.92
CA ALA A 9 7.12 -38.37 -11.33
C ALA A 9 7.79 -37.47 -10.43
N LEU A 10 8.33 -36.59 -10.83
CA LEU A 10 8.94 -35.82 -10.13
C LEU A 10 8.36 -34.68 -9.85
N ALA A 11 8.13 -34.31 -9.11
CA ALA A 11 7.53 -33.23 -8.71
C ALA A 11 8.42 -32.23 -8.50
N ALA A 12 8.33 -31.43 -9.16
CA ALA A 12 9.19 -30.46 -9.07
C ALA A 12 8.68 -29.49 -8.22
N ILE A 13 9.19 -28.96 -7.62
CA ILE A 13 8.78 -28.07 -6.89
C ILE A 13 9.34 -26.96 -6.80
N PHE A 14 9.18 -26.11 -6.59
CA PHE A 14 9.55 -25.06 -6.62
C PHE A 14 9.38 -24.21 -5.77
N GLY A 15 9.95 -23.86 -5.44
CA GLY A 15 10.35 -22.95 -4.76
C GLY A 15 9.85 -21.70 -4.99
N ALA A 16 9.26 -21.27 -4.35
CA ALA A 16 8.71 -20.18 -4.61
C ALA A 16 9.35 -19.08 -4.13
N ALA A 17 9.38 -18.30 -4.81
CA ALA A 17 9.95 -17.21 -4.48
C ALA A 17 9.17 -16.56 -3.57
N VAL A 18 9.42 -16.20 -2.79
CA VAL A 18 8.82 -15.65 -1.99
C VAL A 18 8.76 -14.32 -1.68
N GLY A 19 9.50 -13.81 -1.41
CA GLY A 19 9.50 -12.50 -1.12
C GLY A 19 8.38 -11.65 -1.44
N ALA A 20 8.27 -11.31 -2.51
CA ALA A 20 7.35 -10.35 -2.80
C ALA A 20 6.00 -10.82 -2.90
N ALA A 21 5.87 -11.96 -2.70
CA ALA A 21 4.63 -12.47 -2.97
C ALA A 21 3.53 -11.84 -2.25
N ALA A 22 3.78 -11.31 -1.17
CA ALA A 22 2.69 -10.80 -0.44
C ALA A 22 1.96 -9.75 -1.18
N ALA A 23 2.56 -9.23 -2.17
CA ALA A 23 1.92 -8.14 -2.79
C ALA A 23 1.02 -8.54 -3.87
N ALA A 24 1.16 -9.65 -4.32
CA ALA A 24 0.49 -9.92 -5.50
C ALA A 24 -0.80 -10.57 -5.63
N GLU A 25 -1.55 -10.66 -4.65
CA GLU A 25 -2.76 -11.32 -4.86
C GLU A 25 -3.61 -10.53 -5.74
N ARG A 26 -4.07 -11.10 -6.81
CA ARG A 26 -4.94 -10.39 -7.69
C ARG A 26 -6.32 -10.35 -7.14
N LYS A 27 -7.00 -9.27 -7.39
CA LYS A 27 -8.37 -9.16 -6.93
C LYS A 27 -9.26 -10.04 -7.81
N ALA A 28 -10.30 -10.56 -7.26
CA ALA A 28 -11.30 -11.29 -8.00
C ALA A 28 -12.20 -10.30 -8.73
N PRO A 29 -12.85 -10.72 -9.81
CA PRO A 29 -13.79 -9.84 -10.51
C PRO A 29 -14.87 -9.33 -9.55
N GLY A 30 -15.18 -8.07 -9.64
CA GLY A 30 -16.17 -7.46 -8.76
C GLY A 30 -15.65 -7.03 -7.40
N THR A 31 -14.40 -7.32 -7.09
CA THR A 31 -13.84 -6.92 -5.81
C THR A 31 -13.77 -5.41 -5.72
N PRO A 32 -14.27 -4.83 -4.64
CA PRO A 32 -14.18 -3.38 -4.47
C PRO A 32 -12.74 -2.92 -4.34
N LYS A 33 -12.47 -1.73 -4.85
CA LYS A 33 -11.18 -1.11 -4.61
C LYS A 33 -11.14 -0.60 -3.18
N ALA A 34 -9.98 -0.27 -2.72
CA ALA A 34 -9.81 0.32 -1.41
C ALA A 34 -9.00 1.61 -1.53
N TYR A 35 -9.36 2.55 -0.70
CA TYR A 35 -8.74 3.87 -0.72
C TYR A 35 -8.03 4.09 0.60
N VAL A 36 -6.79 4.57 0.54
CA VAL A 36 -6.07 4.94 1.75
C VAL A 36 -6.07 6.46 1.79
N VAL A 37 -6.66 6.99 2.84
CA VAL A 37 -6.73 8.43 3.03
C VAL A 37 -5.75 8.80 4.13
N THR A 38 -4.85 9.71 3.83
CA THR A 38 -3.87 10.18 4.79
C THR A 38 -3.95 11.69 4.86
N GLU A 39 -4.19 12.21 6.05
CA GLU A 39 -4.15 13.64 6.30
C GLU A 39 -2.90 13.91 7.11
N VAL A 40 -2.13 14.89 6.70
CA VAL A 40 -0.82 15.13 7.29
C VAL A 40 -0.63 16.59 7.60
N ASP A 41 -0.14 16.88 8.79
CA ASP A 41 0.31 18.21 9.16
C ASP A 41 1.80 18.06 9.49
N ILE A 42 2.65 18.65 8.67
CA ILE A 42 4.10 18.53 8.88
C ILE A 42 4.49 19.55 9.93
N THR A 43 4.71 19.08 11.15
CA THR A 43 5.00 19.92 12.28
C THR A 43 6.49 19.97 12.58
N GLY A 44 7.28 19.12 12.00
CA GLY A 44 8.71 19.05 12.20
C GLY A 44 9.47 19.56 11.00
N ASP A 45 10.47 18.82 10.59
CA ASP A 45 11.36 19.25 9.51
C ASP A 45 10.77 18.89 8.14
N MET A 46 10.35 19.93 7.41
CA MET A 46 9.75 19.75 6.08
C MET A 46 10.73 19.10 5.09
N ALA A 47 11.98 19.52 5.12
CA ALA A 47 12.97 18.99 4.17
C ALA A 47 13.21 17.49 4.43
N MET A 48 13.26 17.11 5.68
CA MET A 48 13.44 15.72 6.04
C MET A 48 12.20 14.88 5.67
N PHE A 49 11.02 15.44 5.89
CA PHE A 49 9.80 14.76 5.50
C PHE A 49 9.79 14.51 3.98
N GLN A 50 10.17 15.51 3.19
CA GLN A 50 10.17 15.37 1.74
C GLN A 50 11.24 14.39 1.28
N ARG A 51 12.42 14.50 1.81
CA ARG A 51 13.54 13.68 1.36
C ARG A 51 13.45 12.22 1.80
N ASP A 52 13.08 12.03 3.06
CA ASP A 52 13.16 10.70 3.65
C ASP A 52 11.81 9.96 3.72
N TYR A 53 10.70 10.63 3.49
CA TYR A 53 9.42 9.99 3.44
C TYR A 53 8.74 10.17 2.08
N ALA A 54 8.38 11.40 1.74
CA ALA A 54 7.55 11.62 0.56
C ALA A 54 8.19 11.14 -0.74
N ALA A 55 9.48 11.34 -0.87
CA ALA A 55 10.20 10.94 -2.08
C ALA A 55 10.22 9.42 -2.29
N HIS A 56 10.01 8.66 -1.23
CA HIS A 56 10.08 7.20 -1.31
C HIS A 56 8.70 6.52 -1.24
N ALA A 57 7.68 7.27 -0.90
CA ALA A 57 6.38 6.67 -0.66
C ALA A 57 5.78 5.98 -1.87
N GLN A 58 5.92 6.55 -3.04
CA GLN A 58 5.36 5.98 -4.26
C GLN A 58 5.95 4.60 -4.55
N ALA A 59 7.25 4.47 -4.36
CA ALA A 59 7.91 3.19 -4.61
C ALA A 59 7.41 2.09 -3.68
N THR A 60 6.83 2.44 -2.55
CA THR A 60 6.31 1.44 -1.63
C THR A 60 4.91 0.98 -1.99
N ILE A 61 4.10 1.82 -2.65
CA ILE A 61 2.72 1.42 -2.96
C ILE A 61 2.63 0.66 -4.28
N GLU A 62 3.53 0.93 -5.20
CA GLU A 62 3.46 0.31 -6.53
C GLU A 62 3.51 -1.22 -6.53
N PRO A 63 4.37 -1.86 -5.76
CA PRO A 63 4.38 -3.33 -5.76
C PRO A 63 3.08 -3.95 -5.25
N PHE A 64 2.27 -3.17 -4.53
CA PHE A 64 1.00 -3.66 -4.01
C PHE A 64 -0.17 -3.21 -4.87
N GLY A 65 0.11 -2.70 -6.06
CA GLY A 65 -0.93 -2.28 -6.97
C GLY A 65 -1.50 -0.90 -6.67
N GLY A 66 -0.86 -0.14 -5.82
CA GLY A 66 -1.36 1.16 -5.44
C GLY A 66 -0.94 2.27 -6.38
N ARG A 67 -1.74 3.30 -6.43
CA ARG A 67 -1.40 4.52 -7.15
C ARG A 67 -2.06 5.71 -6.49
N TYR A 68 -1.49 6.87 -6.68
CA TYR A 68 -2.05 8.07 -6.09
C TYR A 68 -3.19 8.64 -6.91
N LEU A 69 -4.21 9.14 -6.22
CA LEU A 69 -5.30 9.89 -6.81
C LEU A 69 -5.23 11.35 -6.39
N VAL A 70 -4.81 11.60 -5.15
CA VAL A 70 -4.64 12.94 -4.63
C VAL A 70 -3.32 12.97 -3.89
N ARG A 71 -2.53 13.98 -4.11
CA ARG A 71 -1.27 14.07 -3.42
C ARG A 71 -0.97 15.52 -3.11
N GLY A 72 -1.59 16.01 -2.05
CA GLY A 72 -1.32 17.37 -1.58
C GLY A 72 -1.95 18.48 -2.39
N GLY A 73 -3.05 18.21 -3.04
CA GLY A 73 -3.77 19.26 -3.76
C GLY A 73 -4.51 20.20 -2.82
N ARG A 74 -5.11 21.23 -3.37
CA ARG A 74 -5.85 22.19 -2.57
C ARG A 74 -7.05 21.52 -1.92
N SER A 75 -7.36 21.91 -0.70
CA SER A 75 -8.53 21.41 0.01
C SER A 75 -9.17 22.54 0.76
N ILE A 76 -10.45 22.40 1.04
CA ILE A 76 -11.19 23.39 1.77
C ILE A 76 -12.18 22.65 2.66
N GLY A 77 -12.24 23.02 3.91
CA GLY A 77 -13.22 22.44 4.82
C GLY A 77 -14.56 23.11 4.60
N ILE A 78 -15.61 22.32 4.57
CA ILE A 78 -16.95 22.84 4.33
C ILE A 78 -17.80 22.67 5.57
N GLU A 79 -17.63 21.60 6.28
CA GLU A 79 -18.44 21.32 7.46
C GLU A 79 -17.59 20.56 8.48
N GLY A 80 -17.76 20.86 9.73
CA GLY A 80 -17.05 20.16 10.79
C GLY A 80 -15.60 20.59 10.91
N GLU A 81 -14.80 19.74 11.53
CA GLU A 81 -13.40 20.01 11.71
C GLU A 81 -12.67 20.02 10.39
N PRO A 82 -11.84 21.00 10.12
CA PRO A 82 -11.13 21.02 8.84
C PRO A 82 -10.14 19.86 8.77
N PRO A 83 -9.87 19.39 7.58
CA PRO A 83 -8.86 18.34 7.43
C PRO A 83 -7.48 18.92 7.70
N LYS A 84 -6.51 18.06 7.96
CA LYS A 84 -5.13 18.51 8.08
C LYS A 84 -4.69 19.08 6.73
N PRO A 85 -3.67 19.93 6.72
CA PRO A 85 -3.30 20.68 5.53
C PRO A 85 -2.96 19.86 4.28
N ARG A 86 -2.37 18.68 4.46
CA ARG A 86 -1.98 17.91 3.30
C ARG A 86 -2.78 16.63 3.25
N ILE A 87 -3.48 16.41 2.16
CA ILE A 87 -4.27 15.20 1.99
C ILE A 87 -3.67 14.37 0.87
N VAL A 88 -3.52 13.09 1.14
CA VAL A 88 -3.01 12.14 0.16
C VAL A 88 -4.03 11.00 0.08
N ILE A 89 -4.45 10.65 -1.12
CA ILE A 89 -5.36 9.52 -1.31
C ILE A 89 -4.72 8.60 -2.34
N SER A 90 -4.57 7.35 -1.97
CA SER A 90 -4.12 6.32 -2.91
C SER A 90 -5.20 5.26 -3.05
N VAL A 91 -5.20 4.56 -4.16
CA VAL A 91 -6.16 3.51 -4.43
C VAL A 91 -5.42 2.20 -4.67
N PHE A 92 -5.98 1.12 -4.16
CA PHE A 92 -5.46 -0.23 -4.34
C PHE A 92 -6.59 -1.09 -4.91
N ASP A 93 -6.25 -2.17 -5.56
CA ASP A 93 -7.26 -3.03 -6.18
C ASP A 93 -8.13 -3.78 -5.18
N SER A 94 -7.71 -3.87 -3.93
CA SER A 94 -8.53 -4.50 -2.89
C SER A 94 -8.14 -3.97 -1.51
N PHE A 95 -9.03 -4.20 -0.57
CA PHE A 95 -8.78 -3.85 0.83
C PHE A 95 -7.57 -4.61 1.36
N GLU A 96 -7.44 -5.87 0.97
CA GLU A 96 -6.34 -6.70 1.43
C GLU A 96 -4.99 -6.24 0.90
N GLN A 97 -4.96 -5.75 -0.33
CA GLN A 97 -3.72 -5.21 -0.88
C GLN A 97 -3.30 -3.93 -0.17
N ALA A 98 -4.27 -3.08 0.15
CA ALA A 98 -3.98 -1.87 0.90
C ALA A 98 -3.44 -2.20 2.29
N GLN A 99 -4.03 -3.19 2.95
CA GLN A 99 -3.54 -3.62 4.25
C GLN A 99 -2.15 -4.23 4.16
N ALA A 100 -1.91 -5.02 3.11
CA ALA A 100 -0.59 -5.64 2.92
C ALA A 100 0.47 -4.56 2.73
N TRP A 101 0.17 -3.53 1.95
CA TRP A 101 1.10 -2.42 1.81
C TRP A 101 1.39 -1.77 3.15
N ARG A 102 0.34 -1.47 3.92
CA ARG A 102 0.53 -0.76 5.19
C ARG A 102 1.38 -1.54 6.17
N ARG A 103 1.36 -2.85 6.07
CA ARG A 103 2.14 -3.71 6.95
C ARG A 103 3.48 -4.11 6.37
N SER A 104 3.80 -3.65 5.17
CA SER A 104 5.01 -4.09 4.50
C SER A 104 6.28 -3.56 5.16
N PRO A 105 7.36 -4.31 5.09
CA PRO A 105 8.65 -3.81 5.59
C PRO A 105 9.11 -2.57 4.85
N GLU A 106 8.78 -2.46 3.57
CA GLU A 106 9.19 -1.31 2.78
C GLU A 106 8.55 -0.04 3.32
N TYR A 107 7.27 -0.08 3.63
CA TYR A 107 6.62 1.09 4.18
C TYR A 107 7.07 1.36 5.62
N ALA A 108 7.31 0.30 6.37
CA ALA A 108 7.78 0.44 7.74
C ALA A 108 9.08 1.24 7.82
N ARG A 109 9.92 1.11 6.79
CA ARG A 109 11.21 1.81 6.81
C ARG A 109 11.05 3.32 6.72
N ILE A 110 10.00 3.79 6.08
CA ILE A 110 9.87 5.23 5.88
C ILE A 110 8.81 5.86 6.79
N VAL A 111 7.84 5.10 7.26
CA VAL A 111 6.75 5.67 8.03
C VAL A 111 7.23 6.30 9.34
N ALA A 112 8.32 5.82 9.89
CA ALA A 112 8.87 6.38 11.11
C ALA A 112 9.24 7.85 10.93
N VAL A 113 9.67 8.23 9.74
CA VAL A 113 10.01 9.62 9.45
C VAL A 113 8.73 10.46 9.48
N ARG A 114 7.65 9.96 8.86
CA ARG A 114 6.39 10.69 8.88
C ARG A 114 5.87 10.85 10.32
N GLU A 115 5.97 9.80 11.11
CA GLU A 115 5.50 9.85 12.48
C GLU A 115 6.30 10.84 13.34
N ARG A 116 7.57 10.99 13.03
CA ARG A 116 8.42 11.90 13.77
C ARG A 116 8.26 13.35 13.32
N GLU A 117 8.11 13.57 12.03
CA GLU A 117 8.09 14.92 11.47
C GLU A 117 6.68 15.50 11.25
N ALA A 118 5.66 14.73 11.52
CA ALA A 118 4.29 15.17 11.24
C ALA A 118 3.30 14.54 12.20
N THR A 119 2.13 15.15 12.30
CA THR A 119 1.00 14.50 12.91
C THR A 119 0.08 14.09 11.79
N SER A 120 -0.45 12.90 11.85
CA SER A 120 -1.23 12.38 10.73
C SER A 120 -2.43 11.58 11.20
N ARG A 121 -3.36 11.42 10.27
CA ARG A 121 -4.47 10.52 10.46
C ARG A 121 -4.55 9.71 9.18
N GLN A 122 -4.61 8.41 9.30
CA GLN A 122 -4.61 7.54 8.12
C GLN A 122 -5.61 6.41 8.31
N TYR A 123 -6.39 6.13 7.28
CA TYR A 123 -7.33 5.03 7.33
C TYR A 123 -7.54 4.46 5.93
N ILE A 124 -8.06 3.25 5.89
CA ILE A 124 -8.38 2.55 4.66
C ILE A 124 -9.89 2.40 4.62
N VAL A 125 -10.49 2.72 3.49
CA VAL A 125 -11.92 2.54 3.32
C VAL A 125 -12.18 1.78 2.05
N GLU A 126 -13.07 0.81 2.10
CA GLU A 126 -13.40 0.01 0.94
C GLU A 126 -14.41 0.74 0.09
N GLY A 127 -14.25 0.67 -1.20
CA GLY A 127 -15.17 1.30 -2.13
C GLY A 127 -16.37 0.42 -2.41
N LEU A 128 -17.20 0.87 -3.32
CA LEU A 128 -18.35 0.08 -3.73
C LEU A 128 -17.90 -1.09 -4.60
N PRO A 129 -18.65 -2.17 -4.60
CA PRO A 129 -18.34 -3.29 -5.51
C PRO A 129 -18.43 -2.83 -6.95
N GLU A 130 -17.58 -3.39 -7.82
CA GLU A 130 -17.56 -3.05 -9.25
C GLU A 130 -18.29 -4.08 -10.08
#